data_4759b2d2734ba7072089947179474c59
#
_entry.id   4759b2d2734ba7072089947179474c59
#
_cell.length_a   1.000
_cell.length_b   1.000
_cell.length_c   1.000
_cell.angle_alpha   90.00
_cell.angle_beta   90.00
_cell.angle_gamma   90.00
#
_symmetry.space_group_name_H-M   'P 1'
#
loop_
_entity.id
_entity.type
_entity.pdbx_description
1 polymer ?
#
loop_
_entity_poly.entity_id
_entity_poly.type
_entity_poly.pdbx_seq_one_letter_code
_entity_poly.pdbx_strand_id
1 'polypeptide(L)'
;LLISEGHAALVDCGSKNSYIDAGAIAADYLRSAGATLDSVVLTHYHEDHANGLAALFARVDVDTIYLADIDAGEGDRDEVEALAERYGVNIHYVTEVTDVENGASTMTIYPPLGEKGANELGLTILCSLGDFDTLITGDMDAKTETKLVETYDLPDIEVLLVGHHGSKYS
;
A
#
# COMPACT_ATOMS: atom_id res chain seq x y z
N LEU A 1 3.85 -2.09 7.57
CA LEU A 1 5.18 -1.47 7.54
C LEU A 1 6.23 -2.56 7.44
N LEU A 2 7.08 -2.49 6.43
CA LEU A 2 8.25 -3.33 6.21
C LEU A 2 9.49 -2.54 6.58
N ILE A 3 10.41 -3.16 7.31
CA ILE A 3 11.71 -2.55 7.61
C ILE A 3 12.80 -3.58 7.34
N SER A 4 13.78 -3.20 6.53
CA SER A 4 14.93 -4.02 6.18
C SER A 4 16.17 -3.14 6.07
N GLU A 5 17.22 -3.44 6.82
CA GLU A 5 18.53 -2.76 6.79
C GLU A 5 18.45 -1.23 6.97
N GLY A 6 17.47 -0.73 7.74
CA GLY A 6 17.24 0.70 7.98
C GLY A 6 16.41 1.40 6.92
N HIS A 7 16.00 0.70 5.86
CA HIS A 7 15.04 1.13 4.84
C HIS A 7 13.63 0.67 5.21
N ALA A 8 12.64 1.48 4.91
CA ALA A 8 11.25 1.17 5.22
C ALA A 8 10.32 1.43 4.03
N ALA A 9 9.31 0.56 3.93
CA ALA A 9 8.17 0.73 3.05
C ALA A 9 6.87 0.57 3.84
N LEU A 10 5.88 1.39 3.56
CA LEU A 10 4.58 1.36 4.22
C LEU A 10 3.48 1.06 3.21
N VAL A 11 2.66 0.05 3.48
CA VAL A 11 1.44 -0.23 2.72
C VAL A 11 0.26 0.28 3.52
N ASP A 12 -0.48 1.19 2.94
CA ASP A 12 -1.59 1.94 3.52
C ASP A 12 -1.25 2.72 4.80
N CYS A 13 -1.96 3.81 5.02
CA CYS A 13 -1.81 4.65 6.20
C CYS A 13 -3.15 5.30 6.56
N GLY A 14 -4.06 4.51 7.11
CA GLY A 14 -5.37 5.02 7.46
C GLY A 14 -6.06 4.24 8.59
N SER A 15 -7.20 4.74 9.03
CA SER A 15 -8.05 4.12 10.04
C SER A 15 -9.47 4.64 9.98
N LYS A 16 -10.47 3.76 10.10
CA LYS A 16 -11.89 4.15 10.35
C LYS A 16 -12.12 4.69 11.76
N ASN A 17 -11.19 4.44 12.69
CA ASN A 17 -11.31 4.91 14.05
C ASN A 17 -10.72 6.32 14.16
N SER A 18 -11.58 7.32 14.35
CA SER A 18 -11.18 8.74 14.47
C SER A 18 -10.28 9.06 15.67
N TYR A 19 -10.12 8.14 16.62
CA TYR A 19 -9.18 8.28 17.74
C TYR A 19 -7.77 7.77 17.41
N ILE A 20 -7.57 7.17 16.22
CA ILE A 20 -6.29 6.63 15.77
C ILE A 20 -5.73 7.54 14.69
N ASP A 21 -4.59 8.19 14.97
CA ASP A 21 -3.78 8.85 13.96
C ASP A 21 -2.75 7.85 13.42
N ALA A 22 -3.11 7.15 12.33
CA ALA A 22 -2.25 6.13 11.73
C ALA A 22 -0.92 6.70 11.25
N GLY A 23 -0.92 7.93 10.71
CA GLY A 23 0.29 8.60 10.24
C GLY A 23 1.25 8.95 11.38
N ALA A 24 0.72 9.45 12.51
CA ALA A 24 1.56 9.72 13.69
C ALA A 24 2.16 8.43 14.26
N ILE A 25 1.37 7.36 14.35
CA ILE A 25 1.84 6.05 14.84
C ILE A 25 2.96 5.51 13.95
N ALA A 26 2.78 5.53 12.63
CA ALA A 26 3.79 5.08 11.68
C ALA A 26 5.08 5.90 11.78
N ALA A 27 4.98 7.23 11.85
CA ALA A 27 6.11 8.13 11.99
C ALA A 27 6.88 7.92 13.30
N ASP A 28 6.18 7.73 14.42
CA ASP A 28 6.81 7.46 15.71
C ASP A 28 7.51 6.10 15.75
N TYR A 29 6.92 5.09 15.09
CA TYR A 29 7.55 3.77 14.96
C TYR A 29 8.83 3.84 14.11
N LEU A 30 8.77 4.46 12.93
CA LEU A 30 9.93 4.68 12.05
C LEU A 30 11.08 5.36 12.79
N ARG A 31 10.78 6.43 13.51
CA ARG A 31 11.76 7.15 14.33
C ARG A 31 12.38 6.25 15.39
N SER A 32 11.56 5.44 16.08
CA SER A 32 12.04 4.53 17.12
C SER A 32 12.89 3.39 16.56
N ALA A 33 12.60 2.95 15.35
CA ALA A 33 13.36 1.92 14.63
C ALA A 33 14.64 2.47 13.98
N GLY A 34 14.78 3.81 13.87
CA GLY A 34 15.88 4.45 13.15
C GLY A 34 15.86 4.15 11.65
N ALA A 35 14.66 3.97 11.09
CA ALA A 35 14.47 3.64 9.68
C ALA A 35 14.02 4.85 8.87
N THR A 36 14.48 4.94 7.61
CA THR A 36 14.04 5.92 6.62
C THR A 36 12.88 5.34 5.84
N LEU A 37 11.82 6.11 5.64
CA LEU A 37 10.67 5.70 4.83
C LEU A 37 10.93 6.05 3.36
N ASP A 38 11.34 5.06 2.57
CA ASP A 38 11.67 5.28 1.15
C ASP A 38 10.39 5.28 0.29
N SER A 39 9.42 4.44 0.64
CA SER A 39 8.21 4.30 -0.16
C SER A 39 6.93 4.12 0.65
N VAL A 40 5.84 4.63 0.10
CA VAL A 40 4.47 4.33 0.52
C VAL A 40 3.74 3.69 -0.65
N VAL A 41 3.03 2.60 -0.43
CA VAL A 41 2.09 2.02 -1.40
C VAL A 41 0.69 2.22 -0.88
N LEU A 42 -0.15 2.92 -1.60
CA LEU A 42 -1.57 3.04 -1.27
C LEU A 42 -2.34 2.01 -2.09
N THR A 43 -2.93 1.02 -1.42
CA THR A 43 -3.68 -0.03 -2.12
C THR A 43 -4.84 0.55 -2.91
N HIS A 44 -5.59 1.48 -2.31
CA HIS A 44 -6.68 2.22 -2.95
C HIS A 44 -7.01 3.50 -2.16
N TYR A 45 -7.90 4.34 -2.71
CA TYR A 45 -8.10 5.71 -2.22
C TYR A 45 -9.15 5.88 -1.11
N HIS A 46 -9.69 4.82 -0.51
CA HIS A 46 -10.65 4.97 0.59
C HIS A 46 -10.01 5.60 1.83
N GLU A 47 -10.82 6.36 2.57
CA GLU A 47 -10.40 7.14 3.72
C GLU A 47 -9.66 6.28 4.77
N ASP A 48 -10.13 5.08 5.05
CA ASP A 48 -9.54 4.20 6.05
C ASP A 48 -8.20 3.57 5.63
N HIS A 49 -7.75 3.80 4.40
CA HIS A 49 -6.43 3.46 3.88
C HIS A 49 -5.53 4.68 3.71
N ALA A 50 -6.08 5.88 3.51
CA ALA A 50 -5.35 7.08 3.12
C ALA A 50 -5.32 8.21 4.16
N ASN A 51 -6.27 8.29 5.11
CA ASN A 51 -6.47 9.48 5.97
C ASN A 51 -5.31 9.81 6.92
N GLY A 52 -4.34 8.92 7.11
CA GLY A 52 -3.12 9.15 7.87
C GLY A 52 -1.97 9.77 7.06
N LEU A 53 -2.07 9.81 5.72
CA LEU A 53 -0.97 10.29 4.86
C LEU A 53 -0.55 11.72 5.16
N ALA A 54 -1.50 12.63 5.41
CA ALA A 54 -1.19 14.02 5.76
C ALA A 54 -0.34 14.12 7.04
N ALA A 55 -0.68 13.33 8.05
CA ALA A 55 0.04 13.29 9.31
C ALA A 55 1.41 12.62 9.18
N LEU A 56 1.52 11.61 8.32
CA LEU A 56 2.76 10.90 7.99
C LEU A 56 3.74 11.85 7.27
N PHE A 57 3.33 12.42 6.14
CA PHE A 57 4.19 13.30 5.32
C PHE A 57 4.62 14.58 6.04
N ALA A 58 3.83 15.05 7.03
CA ALA A 58 4.23 16.17 7.88
C ALA A 58 5.33 15.83 8.90
N ARG A 59 5.67 14.54 9.10
CA ARG A 59 6.57 14.07 10.17
C ARG A 59 7.80 13.33 9.67
N VAL A 60 7.72 12.73 8.48
CA VAL A 60 8.80 11.96 7.86
C VAL A 60 8.90 12.30 6.38
N ASP A 61 10.12 12.32 5.87
CA ASP A 61 10.36 12.41 4.43
C ASP A 61 10.02 11.07 3.78
N VAL A 62 9.43 11.13 2.58
CA VAL A 62 9.09 9.98 1.76
C VAL A 62 9.56 10.26 0.34
N ASP A 63 10.28 9.32 -0.28
CA ASP A 63 10.74 9.53 -1.64
C ASP A 63 9.63 9.35 -2.66
N THR A 64 8.89 8.24 -2.57
CA THR A 64 7.89 7.88 -3.58
C THR A 64 6.62 7.31 -2.96
N ILE A 65 5.47 7.73 -3.50
CA ILE A 65 4.18 7.05 -3.26
C ILE A 65 3.75 6.32 -4.54
N TYR A 66 3.40 5.03 -4.39
CA TYR A 66 2.88 4.17 -5.45
C TYR A 66 1.35 4.15 -5.38
N LEU A 67 0.71 4.47 -6.49
CA LEU A 67 -0.74 4.64 -6.61
C LEU A 67 -1.31 3.81 -7.76
N ALA A 68 -2.56 3.39 -7.64
CA ALA A 68 -3.30 2.85 -8.77
C ALA A 68 -3.67 3.97 -9.75
N ASP A 69 -3.43 3.77 -11.05
CA ASP A 69 -3.87 4.72 -12.09
C ASP A 69 -5.32 4.44 -12.47
N ILE A 70 -6.21 4.88 -11.62
CA ILE A 70 -7.65 4.67 -11.79
C ILE A 70 -8.42 5.96 -11.54
N ASP A 71 -9.51 6.14 -12.28
CA ASP A 71 -10.53 7.15 -12.01
C ASP A 71 -11.67 6.47 -11.22
N ALA A 72 -11.41 6.22 -9.95
CA ALA A 72 -12.24 5.33 -9.15
C ALA A 72 -13.58 5.95 -8.69
N GLY A 73 -13.78 7.25 -8.90
CA GLY A 73 -15.03 7.94 -8.51
C GLY A 73 -15.44 7.85 -7.03
N GLU A 74 -14.78 7.00 -6.29
CA GLU A 74 -14.93 6.78 -4.84
C GLU A 74 -13.56 6.85 -4.19
N GLY A 75 -13.38 7.77 -3.25
CA GLY A 75 -12.09 8.04 -2.63
C GLY A 75 -11.46 9.31 -3.18
N ASP A 76 -10.44 9.78 -2.51
CA ASP A 76 -9.91 11.12 -2.70
C ASP A 76 -8.55 11.09 -3.39
N ARG A 77 -8.52 10.59 -4.65
CA ARG A 77 -7.31 10.61 -5.47
C ARG A 77 -6.71 12.00 -5.52
N ASP A 78 -7.54 13.02 -5.79
CA ASP A 78 -7.10 14.41 -5.91
C ASP A 78 -6.47 14.92 -4.61
N GLU A 79 -7.01 14.49 -3.44
CA GLU A 79 -6.44 14.85 -2.14
C GLU A 79 -5.07 14.18 -1.92
N VAL A 80 -4.93 12.90 -2.25
CA VAL A 80 -3.65 12.18 -2.14
C VAL A 80 -2.60 12.80 -3.05
N GLU A 81 -2.95 13.12 -4.29
CA GLU A 81 -2.05 13.79 -5.24
C GLU A 81 -1.63 15.17 -4.74
N ALA A 82 -2.59 15.96 -4.24
CA ALA A 82 -2.30 17.28 -3.67
C ALA A 82 -1.40 17.21 -2.42
N LEU A 83 -1.55 16.16 -1.59
CA LEU A 83 -0.65 15.92 -0.46
C LEU A 83 0.75 15.56 -0.94
N ALA A 84 0.88 14.67 -1.91
CA ALA A 84 2.19 14.30 -2.47
C ALA A 84 2.90 15.53 -3.06
N GLU A 85 2.21 16.35 -3.85
CA GLU A 85 2.75 17.60 -4.39
C GLU A 85 3.18 18.56 -3.27
N ARG A 86 2.34 18.75 -2.26
CA ARG A 86 2.59 19.66 -1.13
C ARG A 86 3.85 19.29 -0.36
N TYR A 87 4.13 18.02 -0.19
CA TYR A 87 5.26 17.51 0.59
C TYR A 87 6.45 17.09 -0.28
N GLY A 88 6.35 17.23 -1.61
CA GLY A 88 7.43 16.92 -2.54
C GLY A 88 7.68 15.42 -2.70
N VAL A 89 6.66 14.59 -2.46
CA VAL A 89 6.69 13.14 -2.64
C VAL A 89 6.48 12.82 -4.12
N ASN A 90 7.34 12.00 -4.71
CA ASN A 90 7.16 11.58 -6.11
C ASN A 90 5.98 10.61 -6.21
N ILE A 91 5.15 10.78 -7.24
CA ILE A 91 4.06 9.86 -7.53
C ILE A 91 4.48 8.89 -8.63
N HIS A 92 4.31 7.59 -8.37
CA HIS A 92 4.44 6.54 -9.37
C HIS A 92 3.10 5.80 -9.53
N TYR A 93 2.51 5.88 -10.73
CA TYR A 93 1.31 5.14 -11.06
C TYR A 93 1.65 3.73 -11.53
N VAL A 94 1.12 2.73 -10.84
CA VAL A 94 1.38 1.32 -11.13
C VAL A 94 0.42 0.84 -12.22
N THR A 95 0.92 0.76 -13.45
CA THR A 95 0.18 0.29 -14.64
C THR A 95 0.67 -1.07 -15.12
N GLU A 96 1.79 -1.54 -14.60
CA GLU A 96 2.39 -2.85 -14.85
C GLU A 96 3.02 -3.39 -13.56
N VAL A 97 3.38 -4.66 -13.52
CA VAL A 97 4.08 -5.25 -12.37
C VAL A 97 5.36 -4.48 -12.10
N THR A 98 5.49 -3.97 -10.90
CA THR A 98 6.58 -3.07 -10.50
C THR A 98 7.31 -3.63 -9.28
N ASP A 99 8.60 -3.90 -9.42
CA ASP A 99 9.44 -4.33 -8.29
C ASP A 99 10.11 -3.11 -7.63
N VAL A 100 10.08 -3.07 -6.31
CA VAL A 100 10.67 -2.03 -5.47
C VAL A 100 11.58 -2.68 -4.44
N GLU A 101 12.86 -2.33 -4.48
CA GLU A 101 13.82 -2.79 -3.48
C GLU A 101 13.64 -2.01 -2.16
N ASN A 102 13.73 -2.72 -1.03
CA ASN A 102 13.64 -2.15 0.31
C ASN A 102 14.68 -2.84 1.22
N GLY A 103 15.91 -2.35 1.18
CA GLY A 103 17.06 -3.03 1.82
C GLY A 103 17.29 -4.41 1.21
N ALA A 104 17.26 -5.45 2.06
CA ALA A 104 17.38 -6.85 1.62
C ALA A 104 16.04 -7.48 1.20
N SER A 105 14.92 -6.74 1.30
CA SER A 105 13.60 -7.20 0.89
C SER A 105 13.17 -6.56 -0.42
N THR A 106 12.23 -7.21 -1.12
CA THR A 106 11.62 -6.70 -2.35
C THR A 106 10.11 -6.60 -2.16
N MET A 107 9.50 -5.56 -2.69
CA MET A 107 8.05 -5.47 -2.89
C MET A 107 7.76 -5.59 -4.37
N THR A 108 6.97 -6.59 -4.76
CA THR A 108 6.36 -6.67 -6.09
C THR A 108 4.96 -6.10 -6.01
N ILE A 109 4.69 -5.00 -6.71
CA ILE A 109 3.41 -4.32 -6.75
C ILE A 109 2.69 -4.71 -8.03
N TYR A 110 1.54 -5.36 -7.89
CA TYR A 110 0.70 -5.76 -9.01
C TYR A 110 -0.32 -4.66 -9.32
N PRO A 111 -0.50 -4.31 -10.61
CA PRO A 111 -1.47 -3.32 -11.03
C PRO A 111 -2.91 -3.80 -10.80
N PRO A 112 -3.90 -2.88 -10.85
CA PRO A 112 -5.31 -3.23 -10.70
C PRO A 112 -5.77 -4.33 -11.65
N LEU A 113 -6.48 -5.32 -11.10
CA LEU A 113 -7.05 -6.45 -11.85
C LEU A 113 -8.56 -6.41 -11.94
N GLY A 114 -9.21 -5.62 -11.10
CA GLY A 114 -10.65 -5.46 -11.06
C GLY A 114 -11.23 -4.80 -12.32
N GLU A 115 -12.55 -4.78 -12.39
CA GLU A 115 -13.25 -4.18 -13.54
C GLU A 115 -13.82 -2.81 -13.20
N LYS A 116 -14.16 -2.58 -11.91
CA LYS A 116 -14.77 -1.32 -11.44
C LYS A 116 -14.80 -1.28 -9.90
N GLY A 117 -14.86 -0.05 -9.37
CA GLY A 117 -14.90 0.18 -7.92
C GLY A 117 -13.49 0.32 -7.34
N ALA A 118 -13.36 1.13 -6.29
CA ALA A 118 -12.06 1.43 -5.70
C ALA A 118 -11.38 0.19 -5.10
N ASN A 119 -12.15 -0.69 -4.46
CA ASN A 119 -11.64 -1.91 -3.84
C ASN A 119 -11.04 -2.87 -4.87
N GLU A 120 -11.80 -3.17 -5.94
CA GLU A 120 -11.40 -4.14 -6.96
C GLU A 120 -10.31 -3.58 -7.91
N LEU A 121 -10.21 -2.25 -8.00
CA LEU A 121 -9.17 -1.55 -8.76
C LEU A 121 -7.96 -1.18 -7.88
N GLY A 122 -7.83 -1.79 -6.72
CA GLY A 122 -6.69 -1.60 -5.82
C GLY A 122 -5.43 -2.33 -6.28
N LEU A 123 -4.30 -1.92 -5.70
CA LEU A 123 -3.01 -2.59 -5.86
C LEU A 123 -2.92 -3.80 -4.94
N THR A 124 -2.19 -4.80 -5.39
CA THR A 124 -1.77 -5.95 -4.56
C THR A 124 -0.27 -5.92 -4.38
N ILE A 125 0.20 -6.25 -3.20
CA ILE A 125 1.62 -6.19 -2.88
C ILE A 125 2.10 -7.53 -2.36
N LEU A 126 3.14 -8.08 -2.98
CA LEU A 126 3.92 -9.21 -2.48
C LEU A 126 5.22 -8.66 -1.88
N CYS A 127 5.45 -8.94 -0.61
CA CYS A 127 6.66 -8.56 0.10
C CYS A 127 7.49 -9.79 0.37
N SER A 128 8.71 -9.84 -0.17
CA SER A 128 9.60 -10.99 -0.10
C SER A 128 10.89 -10.67 0.63
N LEU A 129 11.28 -11.56 1.56
CA LEU A 129 12.59 -11.55 2.21
C LEU A 129 13.16 -12.98 2.25
N GLY A 130 14.10 -13.28 1.36
CA GLY A 130 14.54 -14.66 1.15
C GLY A 130 13.39 -15.56 0.71
N ASP A 131 13.12 -16.63 1.47
CA ASP A 131 12.03 -17.57 1.21
C ASP A 131 10.77 -17.24 2.04
N PHE A 132 10.63 -16.02 2.57
CA PHE A 132 9.48 -15.60 3.36
C PHE A 132 8.66 -14.56 2.60
N ASP A 133 7.42 -14.91 2.27
CA ASP A 133 6.54 -14.13 1.44
C ASP A 133 5.27 -13.69 2.17
N THR A 134 4.96 -12.40 2.07
CA THR A 134 3.75 -11.80 2.63
C THR A 134 2.93 -11.18 1.51
N LEU A 135 1.70 -11.63 1.34
CA LEU A 135 0.77 -11.08 0.34
C LEU A 135 -0.24 -10.13 1.02
N ILE A 136 -0.37 -8.92 0.46
CA ILE A 136 -1.30 -7.88 0.90
C ILE A 136 -2.24 -7.60 -0.27
N THR A 137 -3.53 -7.93 -0.11
CA THR A 137 -4.52 -7.88 -1.18
C THR A 137 -5.40 -6.63 -1.16
N GLY A 138 -5.15 -5.70 -0.23
CA GLY A 138 -6.02 -4.53 -0.05
C GLY A 138 -7.46 -4.94 0.26
N ASP A 139 -8.42 -4.26 -0.35
CA ASP A 139 -9.86 -4.53 -0.13
C ASP A 139 -10.52 -5.30 -1.28
N MET A 140 -9.75 -6.03 -2.10
CA MET A 140 -10.30 -6.77 -3.23
C MET A 140 -11.32 -7.82 -2.82
N ASP A 141 -12.25 -8.11 -3.73
CA ASP A 141 -13.24 -9.18 -3.56
C ASP A 141 -12.72 -10.55 -4.02
N ALA A 142 -13.44 -11.62 -3.68
CA ALA A 142 -13.06 -12.99 -4.05
C ALA A 142 -12.93 -13.21 -5.57
N LYS A 143 -13.64 -12.44 -6.40
CA LYS A 143 -13.53 -12.52 -7.87
C LYS A 143 -12.18 -11.96 -8.31
N THR A 144 -11.75 -10.84 -7.74
CA THR A 144 -10.46 -10.21 -8.04
C THR A 144 -9.30 -11.04 -7.48
N GLU A 145 -9.45 -11.65 -6.28
CA GLU A 145 -8.48 -12.61 -5.75
C GLU A 145 -8.31 -13.83 -6.68
N THR A 146 -9.42 -14.39 -7.17
CA THR A 146 -9.37 -15.48 -8.16
C THR A 146 -8.58 -15.06 -9.40
N LYS A 147 -8.86 -13.85 -9.91
CA LYS A 147 -8.16 -13.33 -11.09
C LYS A 147 -6.67 -13.11 -10.83
N LEU A 148 -6.28 -12.71 -9.61
CA LEU A 148 -4.89 -12.54 -9.20
C LEU A 148 -4.12 -13.86 -9.35
N VAL A 149 -4.63 -14.94 -8.76
CA VAL A 149 -3.97 -16.26 -8.80
C VAL A 149 -4.04 -16.95 -10.17
N GLU A 150 -4.98 -16.57 -11.03
CA GLU A 150 -5.05 -17.06 -12.41
C GLU A 150 -4.11 -16.26 -13.35
N THR A 151 -3.77 -15.02 -12.99
CA THR A 151 -2.96 -14.14 -13.84
C THR A 151 -1.47 -14.22 -13.51
N TYR A 152 -1.12 -14.37 -12.24
CA TYR A 152 0.26 -14.35 -11.78
C TYR A 152 0.65 -15.66 -11.11
N ASP A 153 1.89 -16.08 -11.34
CA ASP A 153 2.51 -17.22 -10.66
C ASP A 153 3.07 -16.72 -9.32
N LEU A 154 2.25 -16.84 -8.27
CA LEU A 154 2.61 -16.41 -6.92
C LEU A 154 3.43 -17.51 -6.23
N PRO A 155 4.44 -17.16 -5.39
CA PRO A 155 5.17 -18.12 -4.58
C PRO A 155 4.28 -18.73 -3.48
N ASP A 156 4.84 -19.65 -2.70
CA ASP A 156 4.21 -20.09 -1.45
C ASP A 156 4.16 -18.90 -0.48
N ILE A 157 2.99 -18.63 0.10
CA ILE A 157 2.74 -17.44 0.93
C ILE A 157 2.71 -17.84 2.42
N GLU A 158 3.66 -17.32 3.23
CA GLU A 158 3.69 -17.56 4.66
C GLU A 158 2.70 -16.70 5.43
N VAL A 159 2.42 -15.47 4.93
CA VAL A 159 1.46 -14.55 5.56
C VAL A 159 0.55 -13.92 4.51
N LEU A 160 -0.74 -14.04 4.72
CA LEU A 160 -1.76 -13.37 3.92
C LEU A 160 -2.47 -12.30 4.77
N LEU A 161 -2.40 -11.04 4.36
CA LEU A 161 -3.33 -10.02 4.83
C LEU A 161 -4.60 -10.15 4.00
N VAL A 162 -5.63 -10.71 4.64
CA VAL A 162 -6.90 -11.07 4.00
C VAL A 162 -7.62 -9.82 3.51
N GLY A 163 -8.13 -9.87 2.30
CA GLY A 163 -8.81 -8.77 1.64
C GLY A 163 -10.01 -8.22 2.44
N HIS A 164 -10.25 -6.93 2.29
CA HIS A 164 -11.40 -6.20 2.85
C HIS A 164 -11.65 -6.49 4.34
N HIS A 165 -10.58 -6.43 5.14
CA HIS A 165 -10.61 -6.65 6.60
C HIS A 165 -11.22 -8.00 7.02
N GLY A 166 -11.14 -9.02 6.16
CA GLY A 166 -11.77 -10.34 6.39
C GLY A 166 -13.28 -10.32 6.17
N SER A 167 -13.76 -9.50 5.27
CA SER A 167 -15.16 -9.48 4.85
C SER A 167 -15.59 -10.85 4.31
N LYS A 168 -16.81 -11.26 4.58
CA LYS A 168 -17.38 -12.51 4.00
C LYS A 168 -17.56 -12.47 2.48
N TYR A 169 -17.27 -11.35 1.85
CA TYR A 169 -17.38 -11.15 0.39
C TYR A 169 -16.01 -11.08 -0.30
N SER A 170 -14.93 -11.18 0.47
CA SER A 170 -13.56 -11.31 -0.04
C SER A 170 -13.06 -12.73 0.16
#